data_b4f71e58861460efa85d0641cc665f95
#
_entry.id   b4f71e58861460efa85d0641cc665f95
#
_cell.length_a   1.000
_cell.length_b   1.000
_cell.length_c   1.000
_cell.angle_alpha   90.00
_cell.angle_beta   90.00
_cell.angle_gamma   90.00
#
_symmetry.space_group_name_H-M   'P 1'
#
loop_
_entity.id
_entity.type
_entity.pdbx_description
1 polymer ?
#
loop_
_entity_poly.entity_id
_entity_poly.type
_entity_poly.pdbx_seq_one_letter_code
_entity_poly.pdbx_strand_id
1 'polypeptide(L)'
;MKLLTRRDLVIAFVSVLGTCCAFALADQKPAVLGWTVIDWNSVPAVKSDVGETRQFIRQPTATLDQLEIHATTLNPGLQSHPPHKHANEEVIIVDRGTVEAFGEGKWTRVGPGSVIFNASNTLHAIRNAGSGPATYHVVSFVTPRTKELEQAAKP
;
A
#
# COMPACT_ATOMS: atom_id res chain seq x y z
N MET A 1 -33.11 -13.59 49.71
CA MET A 1 -32.91 -13.77 48.28
C MET A 1 -33.65 -12.63 47.56
N LYS A 2 -32.94 -11.65 46.98
CA LYS A 2 -33.59 -10.55 46.24
C LYS A 2 -34.01 -11.04 44.86
N LEU A 3 -35.29 -10.95 44.59
CA LEU A 3 -35.82 -11.27 43.27
C LEU A 3 -35.33 -10.23 42.22
N LEU A 4 -34.80 -10.70 41.10
CA LEU A 4 -34.41 -9.87 39.95
C LEU A 4 -35.65 -9.13 39.40
N THR A 5 -35.52 -7.84 39.18
CA THR A 5 -36.61 -7.02 38.61
C THR A 5 -36.63 -7.12 37.08
N ARG A 6 -37.77 -6.80 36.46
CA ARG A 6 -37.87 -6.74 34.98
C ARG A 6 -36.83 -5.80 34.36
N ARG A 7 -36.42 -4.75 35.07
CA ARG A 7 -35.40 -3.80 34.67
C ARG A 7 -34.00 -4.43 34.63
N ASP A 8 -33.66 -5.28 35.59
CA ASP A 8 -32.38 -5.98 35.68
C ASP A 8 -32.23 -7.01 34.57
N LEU A 9 -33.34 -7.68 34.20
CA LEU A 9 -33.39 -8.59 33.05
C LEU A 9 -33.22 -7.88 31.72
N VAL A 10 -33.82 -6.69 31.53
CA VAL A 10 -33.68 -5.88 30.30
C VAL A 10 -32.23 -5.36 30.13
N ILE A 11 -31.61 -4.90 31.24
CA ILE A 11 -30.23 -4.42 31.20
C ILE A 11 -29.26 -5.58 30.88
N ALA A 12 -29.46 -6.76 31.44
CA ALA A 12 -28.65 -7.94 31.14
C ALA A 12 -28.79 -8.37 29.66
N PHE A 13 -30.04 -8.32 29.10
CA PHE A 13 -30.28 -8.68 27.71
C PHE A 13 -29.66 -7.68 26.71
N VAL A 14 -29.75 -6.38 26.99
CA VAL A 14 -29.12 -5.33 26.16
C VAL A 14 -27.60 -5.42 26.20
N SER A 15 -27.02 -5.71 27.38
CA SER A 15 -25.56 -5.87 27.52
C SER A 15 -25.03 -7.09 26.76
N VAL A 16 -25.74 -8.23 26.81
CA VAL A 16 -25.36 -9.45 26.07
C VAL A 16 -25.49 -9.26 24.56
N LEU A 17 -26.53 -8.61 24.07
CA LEU A 17 -26.71 -8.29 22.66
C LEU A 17 -25.66 -7.29 22.17
N GLY A 18 -25.34 -6.26 22.95
CA GLY A 18 -24.31 -5.28 22.63
C GLY A 18 -22.90 -5.92 22.54
N THR A 19 -22.57 -6.83 23.45
CA THR A 19 -21.29 -7.56 23.46
C THR A 19 -21.18 -8.54 22.28
N CYS A 20 -22.25 -9.28 21.95
CA CYS A 20 -22.26 -10.17 20.79
C CYS A 20 -22.09 -9.41 19.46
N CYS A 21 -22.74 -8.24 19.30
CA CYS A 21 -22.57 -7.41 18.10
C CYS A 21 -21.15 -6.84 17.98
N ALA A 22 -20.51 -6.46 19.10
CA ALA A 22 -19.13 -5.97 19.10
C ALA A 22 -18.11 -7.06 18.72
N PHE A 23 -18.32 -8.30 19.16
CA PHE A 23 -17.47 -9.43 18.78
C PHE A 23 -17.68 -9.86 17.31
N ALA A 24 -18.88 -9.75 16.76
CA ALA A 24 -19.14 -10.08 15.35
C ALA A 24 -18.50 -9.08 14.36
N LEU A 25 -18.21 -7.85 14.78
CA LEU A 25 -17.53 -6.84 13.95
C LEU A 25 -16.00 -6.93 13.99
N ALA A 26 -15.42 -7.61 15.00
CA ALA A 26 -13.98 -7.64 15.22
C ALA A 26 -13.22 -8.70 14.41
N ASP A 27 -13.89 -9.63 13.72
CA ASP A 27 -13.26 -10.81 13.10
C ASP A 27 -13.54 -10.97 11.59
N GLN A 28 -13.95 -9.91 10.91
CA GLN A 28 -14.03 -9.96 9.45
C GLN A 28 -12.63 -9.79 8.86
N LYS A 29 -12.00 -10.90 8.50
CA LYS A 29 -10.80 -10.87 7.66
C LYS A 29 -11.11 -10.04 6.41
N PRO A 30 -10.20 -9.13 6.00
CA PRO A 30 -10.41 -8.35 4.78
C PRO A 30 -10.68 -9.29 3.60
N ALA A 31 -11.64 -8.92 2.76
CA ALA A 31 -11.97 -9.70 1.58
C ALA A 31 -10.72 -9.90 0.72
N VAL A 32 -10.47 -11.13 0.32
CA VAL A 32 -9.34 -11.49 -0.55
C VAL A 32 -9.65 -11.01 -1.97
N LEU A 33 -8.68 -10.34 -2.61
CA LEU A 33 -8.81 -9.88 -3.98
C LEU A 33 -9.04 -11.06 -4.93
N GLY A 34 -10.17 -11.03 -5.66
CA GLY A 34 -10.46 -11.93 -6.76
C GLY A 34 -10.05 -11.33 -8.11
N TRP A 35 -10.47 -12.01 -9.20
CA TRP A 35 -10.29 -11.47 -10.54
C TRP A 35 -10.94 -10.10 -10.67
N THR A 36 -10.19 -9.12 -11.18
CA THR A 36 -10.68 -7.75 -11.34
C THR A 36 -10.02 -7.05 -12.53
N VAL A 37 -10.73 -6.07 -13.09
CA VAL A 37 -10.21 -5.12 -14.07
C VAL A 37 -10.50 -3.72 -13.53
N ILE A 38 -9.48 -2.87 -13.49
CA ILE A 38 -9.60 -1.51 -13.01
C ILE A 38 -9.20 -0.56 -14.13
N ASP A 39 -10.15 0.21 -14.64
CA ASP A 39 -9.88 1.23 -15.65
C ASP A 39 -9.14 2.41 -15.02
N TRP A 40 -8.12 2.92 -15.70
CA TRP A 40 -7.32 4.05 -15.25
C TRP A 40 -8.16 5.27 -14.88
N ASN A 41 -9.17 5.58 -15.69
CA ASN A 41 -10.01 6.77 -15.53
C ASN A 41 -11.02 6.62 -14.38
N SER A 42 -11.28 5.38 -13.93
CA SER A 42 -12.15 5.12 -12.78
C SER A 42 -11.47 5.40 -11.43
N VAL A 43 -10.13 5.52 -11.41
CA VAL A 43 -9.36 5.73 -10.18
C VAL A 43 -9.03 7.22 -10.03
N PRO A 44 -9.56 7.90 -9.01
CA PRO A 44 -9.29 9.33 -8.80
C PRO A 44 -7.80 9.56 -8.48
N ALA A 45 -7.24 10.63 -9.09
CA ALA A 45 -5.90 11.09 -8.73
C ALA A 45 -5.92 11.88 -7.43
N VAL A 46 -5.01 11.54 -6.53
CA VAL A 46 -4.71 12.34 -5.33
C VAL A 46 -3.51 13.22 -5.64
N LYS A 47 -3.71 14.53 -5.64
CA LYS A 47 -2.67 15.52 -5.92
C LYS A 47 -1.82 15.83 -4.70
N SER A 48 -0.55 16.13 -4.94
CA SER A 48 0.43 16.59 -3.95
C SER A 48 1.33 17.68 -4.56
N ASP A 49 2.22 18.25 -3.77
CA ASP A 49 3.18 19.27 -4.25
C ASP A 49 4.17 18.70 -5.29
N VAL A 50 4.40 17.39 -5.28
CA VAL A 50 5.36 16.73 -6.19
C VAL A 50 4.71 16.11 -7.42
N GLY A 51 3.37 16.04 -7.47
CA GLY A 51 2.65 15.42 -8.58
C GLY A 51 1.31 14.82 -8.18
N GLU A 52 0.99 13.64 -8.67
CA GLU A 52 -0.25 12.93 -8.33
C GLU A 52 -0.04 11.42 -8.21
N THR A 53 -0.90 10.77 -7.43
CA THR A 53 -0.92 9.32 -7.24
C THR A 53 -2.32 8.75 -7.44
N ARG A 54 -2.41 7.57 -8.06
CA ARG A 54 -3.63 6.78 -8.22
C ARG A 54 -3.44 5.43 -7.55
N GLN A 55 -4.23 5.11 -6.52
CA GLN A 55 -4.18 3.84 -5.81
C GLN A 55 -5.17 2.86 -6.44
N PHE A 56 -4.69 1.82 -7.13
CA PHE A 56 -5.52 0.80 -7.77
C PHE A 56 -5.89 -0.33 -6.82
N ILE A 57 -4.91 -0.93 -6.15
CA ILE A 57 -5.08 -2.08 -5.28
C ILE A 57 -4.28 -1.86 -4.00
N ARG A 58 -4.89 -2.20 -2.85
CA ARG A 58 -4.21 -2.31 -1.57
C ARG A 58 -4.99 -3.24 -0.66
N GLN A 59 -4.81 -4.56 -0.87
CA GLN A 59 -5.56 -5.59 -0.12
C GLN A 59 -4.89 -6.97 -0.22
N PRO A 60 -5.26 -7.94 0.65
CA PRO A 60 -4.74 -9.29 0.57
C PRO A 60 -5.20 -10.01 -0.70
N THR A 61 -4.40 -10.98 -1.15
CA THR A 61 -4.74 -11.93 -2.22
C THR A 61 -4.73 -13.36 -1.66
N ALA A 62 -5.00 -14.36 -2.50
CA ALA A 62 -4.95 -15.75 -2.08
C ALA A 62 -3.56 -16.21 -1.59
N THR A 63 -2.49 -15.53 -2.03
CA THR A 63 -1.10 -15.92 -1.76
C THR A 63 -0.25 -14.82 -1.11
N LEU A 64 -0.75 -13.59 -1.03
CA LEU A 64 -0.06 -12.45 -0.45
C LEU A 64 -0.85 -11.89 0.71
N ASP A 65 -0.17 -11.50 1.78
CA ASP A 65 -0.77 -10.78 2.89
C ASP A 65 -1.24 -9.38 2.47
N GLN A 66 -0.56 -8.77 1.49
CA GLN A 66 -0.99 -7.56 0.80
C GLN A 66 -0.38 -7.49 -0.59
N LEU A 67 -1.20 -7.16 -1.58
CA LEU A 67 -0.78 -6.61 -2.87
C LEU A 67 -1.11 -5.13 -2.87
N GLU A 68 -0.13 -4.31 -3.23
CA GLU A 68 -0.34 -2.89 -3.50
C GLU A 68 0.05 -2.57 -4.94
N ILE A 69 -0.84 -1.89 -5.65
CA ILE A 69 -0.57 -1.37 -7.00
C ILE A 69 -1.04 0.08 -7.04
N HIS A 70 -0.11 0.99 -7.34
CA HIS A 70 -0.43 2.38 -7.58
C HIS A 70 0.38 2.95 -8.75
N ALA A 71 -0.05 4.07 -9.29
CA ALA A 71 0.73 4.84 -10.24
C ALA A 71 1.04 6.22 -9.65
N THR A 72 2.27 6.69 -9.87
CA THR A 72 2.71 8.03 -9.50
C THR A 72 3.11 8.78 -10.76
N THR A 73 2.61 10.01 -10.88
CA THR A 73 3.07 10.97 -11.90
C THR A 73 3.81 12.10 -11.18
N LEU A 74 5.11 12.24 -11.43
CA LEU A 74 5.95 13.29 -10.85
C LEU A 74 6.09 14.47 -11.78
N ASN A 75 6.01 15.68 -11.22
CA ASN A 75 6.39 16.91 -11.89
C ASN A 75 7.90 16.90 -12.22
N PRO A 76 8.35 17.65 -13.26
CA PRO A 76 9.75 17.72 -13.66
C PRO A 76 10.69 18.08 -12.52
N GLY A 77 11.78 17.33 -12.38
CA GLY A 77 12.82 17.56 -11.37
C GLY A 77 12.47 17.15 -9.94
N LEU A 78 11.25 16.67 -9.69
CA LEU A 78 10.80 16.31 -8.34
C LEU A 78 10.88 14.81 -8.08
N GLN A 79 10.93 14.45 -6.80
CA GLN A 79 10.93 13.06 -6.31
C GLN A 79 9.74 12.84 -5.35
N SER A 80 9.27 11.62 -5.24
CA SER A 80 8.13 11.28 -4.39
C SER A 80 8.45 11.44 -2.90
N HIS A 81 9.65 11.04 -2.49
CA HIS A 81 10.15 11.10 -1.12
C HIS A 81 11.68 10.91 -1.10
N PRO A 82 12.37 11.29 -0.01
CA PRO A 82 13.81 11.04 0.15
C PRO A 82 14.16 9.54 0.04
N PRO A 83 15.44 9.19 -0.23
CA PRO A 83 15.88 7.80 -0.21
C PRO A 83 15.50 7.10 1.10
N HIS A 84 14.89 5.93 0.99
CA HIS A 84 14.37 5.15 2.12
C HIS A 84 14.53 3.66 1.85
N LYS A 85 14.20 2.84 2.83
CA LYS A 85 14.18 1.38 2.74
C LYS A 85 12.99 0.81 3.52
N HIS A 86 12.50 -0.32 3.07
CA HIS A 86 11.42 -1.09 3.72
C HIS A 86 11.58 -2.58 3.46
N ALA A 87 10.93 -3.41 4.26
CA ALA A 87 11.07 -4.86 4.17
C ALA A 87 10.36 -5.49 2.96
N ASN A 88 9.26 -4.89 2.50
CA ASN A 88 8.57 -5.35 1.30
C ASN A 88 9.40 -5.03 0.04
N GLU A 89 9.36 -5.94 -0.90
CA GLU A 89 9.95 -5.75 -2.22
C GLU A 89 8.97 -4.98 -3.10
N GLU A 90 9.49 -4.27 -4.09
CA GLU A 90 8.66 -3.59 -5.07
C GLU A 90 9.26 -3.62 -6.48
N VAL A 91 8.38 -3.67 -7.46
CA VAL A 91 8.68 -3.52 -8.87
C VAL A 91 8.11 -2.20 -9.34
N ILE A 92 8.95 -1.38 -9.99
CA ILE A 92 8.53 -0.14 -10.63
C ILE A 92 8.62 -0.32 -12.14
N ILE A 93 7.55 0.03 -12.86
CA ILE A 93 7.49 -0.01 -14.32
C ILE A 93 7.28 1.42 -14.82
N VAL A 94 8.22 1.94 -15.57
CA VAL A 94 8.13 3.29 -16.15
C VAL A 94 7.17 3.28 -17.33
N ASP A 95 6.09 4.06 -17.25
CA ASP A 95 5.08 4.21 -18.31
C ASP A 95 5.45 5.36 -19.26
N ARG A 96 5.75 6.55 -18.72
CA ARG A 96 6.05 7.77 -19.49
C ARG A 96 7.10 8.61 -18.83
N GLY A 97 7.80 9.40 -19.67
CA GLY A 97 8.82 10.34 -19.22
C GLY A 97 10.16 9.66 -18.96
N THR A 98 11.04 10.39 -18.30
CA THR A 98 12.39 9.92 -17.96
C THR A 98 12.55 10.02 -16.44
N VAL A 99 12.96 8.94 -15.82
CA VAL A 99 13.22 8.90 -14.38
C VAL A 99 14.69 8.56 -14.11
N GLU A 100 15.15 8.90 -12.93
CA GLU A 100 16.36 8.36 -12.34
C GLU A 100 16.00 7.57 -11.10
N ALA A 101 16.44 6.31 -11.06
CA ALA A 101 16.32 5.41 -9.93
C ALA A 101 17.62 5.39 -9.13
N PHE A 102 17.53 5.56 -7.81
CA PHE A 102 18.66 5.43 -6.89
C PHE A 102 18.70 4.03 -6.30
N GLY A 103 19.83 3.39 -6.39
CA GLY A 103 20.12 2.10 -5.78
C GLY A 103 21.65 1.86 -5.76
N GLU A 104 22.13 1.09 -4.80
CA GLU A 104 23.56 0.77 -4.66
C GLU A 104 24.48 2.00 -4.70
N GLY A 105 24.02 3.12 -4.12
CA GLY A 105 24.80 4.36 -4.02
C GLY A 105 24.87 5.21 -5.29
N LYS A 106 24.13 4.87 -6.36
CA LYS A 106 24.14 5.61 -7.62
C LYS A 106 22.75 5.85 -8.18
N TRP A 107 22.64 6.90 -9.01
CA TRP A 107 21.46 7.18 -9.82
C TRP A 107 21.61 6.55 -11.22
N THR A 108 20.58 5.84 -11.65
CA THR A 108 20.52 5.25 -13.00
C THR A 108 19.34 5.84 -13.74
N ARG A 109 19.59 6.43 -14.91
CA ARG A 109 18.59 7.08 -15.77
C ARG A 109 17.93 6.04 -16.68
N VAL A 110 16.58 6.02 -16.70
CA VAL A 110 15.79 5.09 -17.50
C VAL A 110 14.55 5.77 -18.07
N GLY A 111 14.00 5.20 -19.15
CA GLY A 111 12.81 5.68 -19.86
C GLY A 111 11.67 4.67 -19.86
N PRO A 112 10.61 4.94 -20.66
CA PRO A 112 9.42 4.09 -20.75
C PRO A 112 9.72 2.63 -21.08
N GLY A 113 8.96 1.71 -20.47
CA GLY A 113 9.15 0.26 -20.59
C GLY A 113 10.23 -0.31 -19.65
N SER A 114 11.02 0.53 -18.98
CA SER A 114 12.04 0.07 -18.05
C SER A 114 11.42 -0.48 -16.77
N VAL A 115 12.07 -1.50 -16.22
CA VAL A 115 11.70 -2.14 -14.94
C VAL A 115 12.81 -1.89 -13.93
N ILE A 116 12.42 -1.44 -12.73
CA ILE A 116 13.30 -1.26 -11.58
C ILE A 116 12.81 -2.22 -10.50
N PHE A 117 13.70 -3.00 -9.92
CA PHE A 117 13.39 -3.88 -8.79
C PHE A 117 14.11 -3.37 -7.54
N ASN A 118 13.34 -3.02 -6.53
CA ASN A 118 13.83 -2.64 -5.22
C ASN A 118 13.74 -3.86 -4.28
N ALA A 119 14.88 -4.44 -3.96
CA ALA A 119 14.96 -5.58 -3.06
C ALA A 119 14.68 -5.16 -1.61
N SER A 120 14.23 -6.12 -0.79
CA SER A 120 13.96 -5.93 0.64
C SER A 120 15.11 -5.20 1.36
N ASN A 121 14.79 -4.16 2.11
CA ASN A 121 15.72 -3.35 2.91
C ASN A 121 16.87 -2.67 2.14
N THR A 122 16.79 -2.60 0.81
CA THR A 122 17.73 -1.84 -0.01
C THR A 122 17.35 -0.37 -0.05
N LEU A 123 18.31 0.53 0.18
CA LEU A 123 18.10 1.98 0.09
C LEU A 123 17.81 2.38 -1.35
N HIS A 124 16.65 2.97 -1.60
CA HIS A 124 16.21 3.33 -2.94
C HIS A 124 15.42 4.64 -2.97
N ALA A 125 15.33 5.25 -4.14
CA ALA A 125 14.50 6.42 -4.45
C ALA A 125 14.25 6.50 -5.95
N ILE A 126 13.27 7.32 -6.35
CA ILE A 126 12.99 7.63 -7.74
C ILE A 126 12.68 9.12 -7.88
N ARG A 127 13.19 9.75 -8.95
CA ARG A 127 12.92 11.14 -9.30
C ARG A 127 12.64 11.30 -10.78
N ASN A 128 11.87 12.30 -11.13
CA ASN A 128 11.68 12.70 -12.51
C ASN A 128 12.93 13.47 -12.99
N ALA A 129 13.62 12.94 -14.00
CA ALA A 129 14.82 13.53 -14.59
C ALA A 129 14.56 14.10 -16.01
N GLY A 130 13.29 14.15 -16.43
CA GLY A 130 12.85 14.74 -17.68
C GLY A 130 12.41 16.19 -17.55
N SER A 131 12.08 16.82 -18.69
CA SER A 131 11.53 18.18 -18.76
C SER A 131 10.00 18.23 -18.71
N GLY A 132 9.32 17.08 -18.86
CA GLY A 132 7.88 16.92 -18.71
C GLY A 132 7.52 15.96 -17.56
N PRO A 133 6.23 15.75 -17.27
CA PRO A 133 5.80 14.79 -16.25
C PRO A 133 6.29 13.37 -16.55
N ALA A 134 6.65 12.61 -15.53
CA ALA A 134 7.01 11.20 -15.63
C ALA A 134 6.04 10.34 -14.82
N THR A 135 5.50 9.29 -15.44
CA THR A 135 4.56 8.35 -14.81
C THR A 135 5.19 6.98 -14.70
N TYR A 136 5.02 6.34 -13.56
CA TYR A 136 5.44 4.96 -13.31
C TYR A 136 4.43 4.24 -12.44
N HIS A 137 4.34 2.93 -12.61
CA HIS A 137 3.54 2.04 -11.77
C HIS A 137 4.44 1.38 -10.73
N VAL A 138 3.95 1.26 -9.51
CA VAL A 138 4.58 0.52 -8.42
C VAL A 138 3.72 -0.69 -8.11
N VAL A 139 4.34 -1.85 -8.07
CA VAL A 139 3.76 -3.11 -7.59
C VAL A 139 4.56 -3.54 -6.37
N SER A 140 3.94 -3.52 -5.21
CA SER A 140 4.55 -3.89 -3.95
C SER A 140 3.74 -5.01 -3.29
N PHE A 141 4.42 -5.92 -2.60
CA PHE A 141 3.77 -7.07 -1.99
C PHE A 141 4.35 -7.41 -0.62
N VAL A 142 3.45 -7.79 0.27
CA VAL A 142 3.77 -8.24 1.63
C VAL A 142 3.48 -9.73 1.72
N THR A 143 4.43 -10.48 2.23
CA THR A 143 4.36 -11.91 2.50
C THR A 143 4.58 -12.16 4.00
N PRO A 144 4.33 -13.37 4.53
CA PRO A 144 4.75 -13.71 5.89
C PRO A 144 6.24 -13.44 6.13
N ARG A 145 7.10 -13.70 5.14
CA ARG A 145 8.55 -13.42 5.23
C ARG A 145 8.86 -11.94 5.35
N THR A 146 8.12 -11.07 4.65
CA THR A 146 8.24 -9.61 4.79
C THR A 146 8.01 -9.17 6.23
N LYS A 147 6.97 -9.71 6.88
CA LYS A 147 6.64 -9.40 8.29
C LYS A 147 7.72 -9.86 9.26
N GLU A 148 8.33 -11.02 9.03
CA GLU A 148 9.47 -11.50 9.81
C GLU A 148 10.67 -10.54 9.72
N LEU A 149 10.98 -10.05 8.50
CA LEU A 149 12.08 -9.11 8.27
C LEU A 149 11.80 -7.75 8.90
N GLU A 150 10.56 -7.27 8.88
CA GLU A 150 10.16 -6.04 9.59
C GLU A 150 10.33 -6.16 11.10
N GLN A 151 9.97 -7.30 11.67
CA GLN A 151 10.12 -7.56 13.11
C GLN A 151 11.59 -7.64 13.52
N ALA A 152 12.42 -8.29 12.71
CA ALA A 152 13.86 -8.42 12.96
C ALA A 152 14.62 -7.09 12.82
N ALA A 153 14.09 -6.11 12.08
CA ALA A 153 14.69 -4.80 11.88
C ALA A 153 14.33 -3.76 12.97
N LYS A 154 13.41 -4.10 13.88
CA LYS A 154 13.07 -3.24 15.02
C LYS A 154 14.16 -3.35 16.07
N PRO A 155 14.63 -2.20 16.64
CA PRO A 155 15.67 -2.17 17.65
C PRO A 155 15.19 -2.77 18.99
#